data_7ab91723ddff43eab1f6b42bde4569e4
#
_entry.id   7ab91723ddff43eab1f6b42bde4569e4
#
_cell.length_a   1.000
_cell.length_b   1.000
_cell.length_c   1.000
_cell.angle_alpha   90.00
_cell.angle_beta   90.00
_cell.angle_gamma   90.00
#
_symmetry.space_group_name_H-M   'P 1'
#
loop_
_entity.id
_entity.type
_entity.pdbx_description
1 polymer ?
#
loop_
_entity_poly.entity_id
_entity_poly.type
_entity_poly.pdbx_seq_one_letter_code
_entity_poly.pdbx_strand_id
1 'polypeptide(L)'
;MEQYILALDQGTTSSRAILFDRRGQIASVGQYDFPQIYPQAGWVEHDPADIWGSESRAAAEALRAVKPGQVLGIGVTNQRETTLL
;
A
#
# COMPACT_ATOMS: atom_id res chain seq x y z
N MET A 1 -19.74 -6.87 -15.30
CA MET A 1 -18.54 -6.08 -15.02
C MET A 1 -17.77 -6.71 -13.88
N GLU A 2 -16.47 -6.88 -14.06
CA GLU A 2 -15.62 -7.43 -13.01
C GLU A 2 -15.52 -6.46 -11.84
N GLN A 3 -15.49 -7.00 -10.62
CA GLN A 3 -15.43 -6.21 -9.40
C GLN A 3 -14.23 -6.63 -8.57
N TYR A 4 -13.63 -5.66 -7.88
CA TYR A 4 -12.36 -5.85 -7.18
C TYR A 4 -12.38 -5.24 -5.79
N ILE A 5 -11.49 -5.72 -4.95
CA ILE A 5 -11.19 -5.11 -3.65
C ILE A 5 -9.73 -4.74 -3.65
N LEU A 6 -9.45 -3.51 -3.24
CA LEU A 6 -8.08 -3.01 -3.12
C LEU A 6 -7.62 -3.17 -1.67
N ALA A 7 -6.51 -3.87 -1.47
CA ALA A 7 -5.87 -4.00 -0.17
C ALA A 7 -4.60 -3.15 -0.15
N LEU A 8 -4.53 -2.23 0.81
CA LEU A 8 -3.35 -1.38 1.01
C LEU A 8 -2.56 -1.94 2.19
N ASP A 9 -1.34 -2.37 1.93
CA ASP A 9 -0.48 -3.01 2.91
C ASP A 9 0.74 -2.13 3.17
N GLN A 10 0.87 -1.66 4.40
CA GLN A 10 1.98 -0.83 4.82
C GLN A 10 3.01 -1.69 5.53
N GLY A 11 4.08 -2.05 4.82
CA GLY A 11 5.18 -2.82 5.39
C GLY A 11 6.19 -1.95 6.11
N THR A 12 7.26 -2.57 6.59
CA THR A 12 8.33 -1.87 7.32
C THR A 12 9.22 -1.04 6.40
N THR A 13 9.47 -1.53 5.19
CA THR A 13 10.40 -0.90 4.24
C THR A 13 9.74 -0.52 2.92
N SER A 14 8.48 -0.92 2.71
CA SER A 14 7.79 -0.67 1.47
C SER A 14 6.29 -0.56 1.69
N SER A 15 5.62 0.07 0.73
CA SER A 15 4.16 0.12 0.66
C SER A 15 3.70 -0.75 -0.50
N ARG A 16 2.63 -1.50 -0.30
CA ARG A 16 2.11 -2.40 -1.31
C ARG A 16 0.59 -2.23 -1.45
N ALA A 17 0.11 -2.31 -2.67
CA ALA A 17 -1.32 -2.34 -2.96
C ALA A 17 -1.60 -3.58 -3.78
N ILE A 18 -2.61 -4.34 -3.39
CA ILE A 18 -2.99 -5.58 -4.07
C ILE A 18 -4.45 -5.48 -4.46
N LEU A 19 -4.72 -5.74 -5.73
CA LEU A 19 -6.08 -5.77 -6.23
C LEU A 19 -6.54 -7.22 -6.33
N PHE A 20 -7.58 -7.58 -5.57
CA PHE A 20 -8.15 -8.92 -5.57
C PHE A 20 -9.44 -8.95 -6.39
N ASP A 21 -9.63 -10.02 -7.14
CA ASP A 21 -10.88 -10.23 -7.87
C ASP A 21 -11.93 -10.90 -6.97
N ARG A 22 -13.09 -11.21 -7.55
CA ARG A 22 -14.20 -11.82 -6.83
C ARG A 22 -13.89 -13.20 -6.27
N ARG A 23 -12.90 -13.88 -6.84
CA ARG A 23 -12.50 -15.22 -6.41
C ARG A 23 -11.41 -15.18 -5.35
N GLY A 24 -10.97 -13.99 -4.96
CA GLY A 24 -9.86 -13.83 -4.03
C GLY A 24 -8.49 -13.99 -4.65
N GLN A 25 -8.40 -13.99 -5.97
CA GLN A 25 -7.15 -14.07 -6.69
C GLN A 25 -6.57 -12.69 -6.91
N ILE A 26 -5.25 -12.61 -6.95
CA ILE A 26 -4.55 -11.35 -7.20
C ILE A 26 -4.68 -10.97 -8.66
N ALA A 27 -5.29 -9.81 -8.92
CA ALA A 27 -5.45 -9.28 -10.26
C ALA A 27 -4.28 -8.37 -10.64
N SER A 28 -3.78 -7.56 -9.70
CA SER A 28 -2.59 -6.74 -9.91
C SER A 28 -1.97 -6.34 -8.59
N VAL A 29 -0.71 -5.89 -8.64
CA VAL A 29 0.05 -5.48 -7.46
C VAL A 29 0.88 -4.26 -7.82
N GLY A 30 0.91 -3.28 -6.91
CA GLY A 30 1.88 -2.20 -6.93
C GLY A 30 2.69 -2.23 -5.65
N GLN A 31 3.99 -1.97 -5.75
CA GLN A 31 4.87 -1.96 -4.58
C GLN A 31 5.97 -0.94 -4.79
N TYR A 32 6.21 -0.14 -3.76
CA TYR A 32 7.27 0.87 -3.77
C TYR A 32 7.94 0.91 -2.41
N ASP A 33 9.26 0.95 -2.43
CA ASP A 33 10.06 1.12 -1.23
C ASP A 33 10.06 2.58 -0.79
N PHE A 34 10.29 2.82 0.48
CA PHE A 34 10.46 4.18 0.99
C PHE A 34 11.69 4.25 1.91
N PRO A 35 12.32 5.44 2.00
CA PRO A 35 13.51 5.59 2.82
C PRO A 35 13.24 5.33 4.30
N GLN A 36 14.23 4.77 4.99
CA GLN A 36 14.22 4.65 6.44
C GLN A 36 15.22 5.66 6.99
N ILE A 37 14.84 6.34 8.06
CA ILE A 37 15.65 7.36 8.69
C ILE A 37 16.30 6.78 9.94
N TYR A 38 17.60 6.94 10.07
CA TYR A 38 18.36 6.44 11.20
C TYR A 38 19.01 7.62 11.96
N PRO A 39 18.23 8.30 12.85
CA PRO A 39 18.77 9.47 13.56
C PRO A 39 19.86 9.12 14.55
N GLN A 40 19.86 7.89 15.06
CA GLN A 40 20.89 7.37 15.95
C GLN A 40 21.08 5.88 15.66
N ALA A 41 22.23 5.36 16.09
CA ALA A 41 22.48 3.93 15.92
C ALA A 41 21.39 3.10 16.60
N GLY A 42 20.80 2.18 15.84
CA GLY A 42 19.72 1.34 16.33
C GLY A 42 18.33 1.95 16.29
N TRP A 43 18.22 3.21 15.90
CA TRP A 43 16.92 3.89 15.79
C TRP A 43 16.52 4.00 14.33
N VAL A 44 15.25 3.72 14.06
CA VAL A 44 14.68 3.84 12.71
C VAL A 44 13.44 4.71 12.78
N GLU A 45 13.37 5.71 11.94
CA GLU A 45 12.20 6.56 11.78
C GLU A 45 11.71 6.53 10.33
N HIS A 46 10.44 6.81 10.15
CA HIS A 46 9.83 6.95 8.83
C HIS A 46 9.21 8.33 8.70
N ASP A 47 9.42 8.97 7.55
CA ASP A 47 8.75 10.22 7.23
C ASP A 47 7.32 9.89 6.79
N PRO A 48 6.28 10.44 7.42
CA PRO A 48 4.90 10.20 7.00
C PRO A 48 4.64 10.53 5.53
N ALA A 49 5.30 11.55 4.99
CA ALA A 49 5.16 11.89 3.57
C ALA A 49 5.71 10.80 2.66
N ASP A 50 6.81 10.14 3.05
CA ASP A 50 7.36 9.02 2.28
C ASP A 50 6.41 7.82 2.31
N ILE A 51 5.83 7.53 3.48
CA ILE A 51 4.87 6.45 3.62
C ILE A 51 3.65 6.71 2.73
N TRP A 52 3.07 7.89 2.81
CA TRP A 52 1.91 8.25 2.01
C TRP A 52 2.24 8.24 0.52
N GLY A 53 3.38 8.81 0.14
CA GLY A 53 3.81 8.86 -1.26
C GLY A 53 3.99 7.46 -1.86
N SER A 54 4.64 6.56 -1.12
CA SER A 54 4.86 5.20 -1.61
C SER A 54 3.56 4.41 -1.70
N GLU A 55 2.66 4.55 -0.71
CA GLU A 55 1.35 3.88 -0.75
C GLU A 55 0.48 4.40 -1.88
N SER A 56 0.48 5.71 -2.10
CA SER A 56 -0.28 6.31 -3.21
C SER A 56 0.21 5.81 -4.56
N ARG A 57 1.53 5.69 -4.74
CA ARG A 57 2.11 5.14 -5.97
C ARG A 57 1.78 3.67 -6.15
N ALA A 58 1.84 2.89 -5.07
CA ALA A 58 1.49 1.48 -5.11
C ALA A 58 0.02 1.30 -5.50
N ALA A 59 -0.87 2.09 -4.94
CA ALA A 59 -2.28 2.05 -5.26
C ALA A 59 -2.52 2.43 -6.74
N ALA A 60 -1.88 3.48 -7.22
CA ALA A 60 -2.01 3.90 -8.62
C ALA A 60 -1.54 2.80 -9.57
N GLU A 61 -0.44 2.14 -9.24
CA GLU A 61 0.08 1.03 -10.05
C GLU A 61 -0.90 -0.14 -10.09
N ALA A 62 -1.45 -0.54 -8.93
CA ALA A 62 -2.39 -1.65 -8.86
C ALA A 62 -3.68 -1.33 -9.62
N LEU A 63 -4.10 -0.06 -9.65
CA LEU A 63 -5.38 0.34 -10.25
C LEU A 63 -5.29 0.63 -11.76
N ARG A 64 -4.12 0.52 -12.36
CA ARG A 64 -3.95 0.86 -13.80
C ARG A 64 -4.88 0.07 -14.72
N ALA A 65 -5.14 -1.18 -14.38
CA ALA A 65 -5.89 -2.08 -15.26
C ALA A 65 -7.39 -2.02 -15.07
N VAL A 66 -7.89 -1.21 -14.13
CA VAL A 66 -9.31 -1.21 -13.78
C VAL A 66 -9.87 0.20 -13.76
N LYS A 67 -11.20 0.30 -13.86
CA LYS A 67 -11.92 1.57 -13.78
C LYS A 67 -12.33 1.82 -12.33
N PRO A 68 -12.43 3.09 -11.89
CA PRO A 68 -12.79 3.40 -10.50
C PRO A 68 -14.08 2.73 -10.02
N GLY A 69 -15.08 2.63 -10.87
CA GLY A 69 -16.35 2.01 -10.49
C GLY A 69 -16.28 0.49 -10.26
N GLN A 70 -15.15 -0.14 -10.57
CA GLN A 70 -14.98 -1.57 -10.37
C GLN A 70 -14.41 -1.93 -8.99
N VAL A 71 -13.96 -0.95 -8.23
CA VAL A 71 -13.41 -1.17 -6.88
C VAL A 71 -14.53 -1.02 -5.86
N LEU A 72 -14.90 -2.13 -5.20
CA LEU A 72 -16.00 -2.15 -4.26
C LEU A 72 -15.63 -1.68 -2.86
N GLY A 73 -14.38 -1.83 -2.48
CA GLY A 73 -13.95 -1.48 -1.14
C GLY A 73 -12.44 -1.47 -1.03
N ILE A 74 -11.96 -0.89 0.06
CA ILE A 74 -10.53 -0.76 0.36
C ILE A 74 -10.28 -1.29 1.76
N GLY A 75 -9.39 -2.27 1.87
CA GLY A 75 -8.88 -2.74 3.15
C GLY A 75 -7.51 -2.16 3.41
N VAL A 76 -7.21 -1.80 4.65
CA VAL A 76 -5.93 -1.20 5.01
C VAL A 76 -5.29 -2.00 6.14
N THR A 77 -4.02 -2.35 5.96
CA THR A 77 -3.20 -2.91 7.03
C THR A 77 -1.94 -2.07 7.20
N ASN A 78 -1.35 -2.11 8.38
CA ASN A 78 -0.11 -1.38 8.61
C ASN A 78 0.85 -2.23 9.46
N GLN A 79 2.10 -1.78 9.55
CA GLN A 79 3.06 -2.42 10.43
C GLN A 79 2.67 -2.18 11.89
N ARG A 80 2.94 -3.16 12.73
CA ARG A 80 2.40 -3.20 14.10
C ARG A 80 2.87 -2.07 15.00
N GLU A 81 4.09 -1.61 14.81
CA GLU A 81 4.75 -0.72 15.77
C GLU A 81 4.87 0.71 15.28
N THR A 82 4.16 1.06 14.21
CA THR A 82 4.17 2.43 13.68
C THR A 82 2.94 3.18 14.17
N THR A 83 3.18 4.32 14.81
CA THR A 83 2.13 5.24 15.21
C THR A 83 2.35 6.56 14.49
N LEU A 84 1.33 7.02 13.79
CA LEU A 84 1.31 8.34 13.13
C LEU A 84 0.31 9.22 13.86
N LEU A 85 0.79 10.34 14.33
CA LEU A 85 -0.04 11.29 15.07
C LEU A 85 -0.42 12.49 14.20
#